data_f8994dd6486b9cee2c6bc4d781484bca
#
_entry.id   f8994dd6486b9cee2c6bc4d781484bca
#
_cell.length_a   1.000
_cell.length_b   1.000
_cell.length_c   1.000
_cell.angle_alpha   90.00
_cell.angle_beta   90.00
_cell.angle_gamma   90.00
#
_symmetry.space_group_name_H-M   'P 1'
#
loop_
_entity.id
_entity.type
_entity.pdbx_description
1 polymer ?
#
loop_
_entity_poly.entity_id
_entity_poly.type
_entity_poly.pdbx_seq_one_letter_code
_entity_poly.pdbx_strand_id
1 'polypeptide(L)'
;MGAQIIGYEKKKLKPVIAWDWSCFDVVSESTDVLVLGTVAAGQPIEAVPFKQTISIPKDMVGRFQTYALRVEGNSMLDENIQDGDYIIIEARHTAENGETVVAIINNEEVTLKKLYIETDHIRLQPANSKMKPIILHNHEIRILGVVCGVIRKYRSH
;
A
#
# COMPACT_ATOMS: atom_id res chain seq x y z
N MET A 1 -22.62 14.64 23.78
CA MET A 1 -22.89 13.97 25.07
C MET A 1 -21.80 12.97 25.34
N GLY A 2 -21.06 13.18 26.41
CA GLY A 2 -20.02 12.23 26.83
C GLY A 2 -20.66 10.99 27.46
N ALA A 3 -20.15 9.82 27.13
CA ALA A 3 -20.47 8.58 27.83
C ALA A 3 -20.00 8.70 29.29
N GLN A 4 -20.92 8.51 30.25
CA GLN A 4 -20.54 8.39 31.65
C GLN A 4 -20.16 6.96 31.96
N ILE A 5 -18.95 6.77 32.48
CA ILE A 5 -18.52 5.47 33.00
C ILE A 5 -18.99 5.40 34.45
N ILE A 6 -20.03 4.59 34.70
CA ILE A 6 -20.62 4.38 36.00
C ILE A 6 -19.70 3.47 36.82
N GLY A 7 -19.38 3.86 38.08
CA GLY A 7 -18.58 3.05 39.00
C GLY A 7 -17.08 3.19 38.86
N TYR A 8 -16.62 4.11 38.06
CA TYR A 8 -15.20 4.42 37.97
C TYR A 8 -14.85 5.49 39.00
N GLU A 9 -14.04 5.17 39.99
CA GLU A 9 -13.41 6.22 40.80
C GLU A 9 -12.57 7.09 39.91
N LYS A 10 -12.83 8.38 39.91
CA LYS A 10 -11.97 9.38 39.24
C LYS A 10 -10.59 9.39 39.92
N LYS A 11 -9.80 8.37 39.70
CA LYS A 11 -8.36 8.52 39.88
C LYS A 11 -7.97 9.65 38.97
N LYS A 12 -7.29 10.66 39.51
CA LYS A 12 -6.69 11.73 38.73
C LYS A 12 -5.63 11.11 37.83
N LEU A 13 -6.07 10.60 36.70
CA LEU A 13 -5.17 10.23 35.61
C LEU A 13 -4.54 11.56 35.16
N LYS A 14 -3.24 11.73 35.43
CA LYS A 14 -2.49 12.81 34.79
C LYS A 14 -2.59 12.53 33.29
N PRO A 15 -3.14 13.46 32.49
CA PRO A 15 -3.14 13.26 31.04
C PRO A 15 -1.69 13.16 30.59
N VAL A 16 -1.37 12.07 29.90
CA VAL A 16 -0.05 11.84 29.30
C VAL A 16 0.25 12.91 28.25
N ILE A 17 -0.79 13.46 27.64
CA ILE A 17 -0.71 14.52 26.63
C ILE A 17 -1.75 15.59 26.98
N ALA A 18 -1.29 16.83 27.16
CA ALA A 18 -2.18 17.98 27.23
C ALA A 18 -2.56 18.36 25.79
N TRP A 19 -3.82 18.10 25.41
CA TRP A 19 -4.33 18.47 24.10
C TRP A 19 -4.73 19.94 24.10
N ASP A 20 -3.97 20.75 23.37
CA ASP A 20 -4.38 22.10 23.00
C ASP A 20 -4.85 22.08 21.55
N TRP A 21 -6.15 22.12 21.37
CA TRP A 21 -6.77 22.08 20.04
C TRP A 21 -6.44 23.30 19.19
N SER A 22 -5.98 24.40 19.79
CA SER A 22 -5.60 25.60 19.05
C SER A 22 -4.33 25.44 18.22
N CYS A 23 -3.50 24.42 18.55
CA CYS A 23 -2.27 24.13 17.81
C CYS A 23 -2.49 23.21 16.59
N PHE A 24 -3.70 22.72 16.36
CA PHE A 24 -4.01 21.89 15.21
C PHE A 24 -4.39 22.75 14.00
N ASP A 25 -3.37 23.30 13.37
CA ASP A 25 -3.55 23.88 12.05
C ASP A 25 -3.71 22.76 11.01
N VAL A 26 -4.75 22.84 10.19
CA VAL A 26 -4.90 21.94 9.06
C VAL A 26 -3.87 22.35 8.01
N VAL A 27 -2.71 21.70 8.04
CA VAL A 27 -1.71 21.84 6.97
C VAL A 27 -2.09 20.88 5.85
N SER A 28 -2.69 21.43 4.81
CA SER A 28 -3.09 20.66 3.64
C SER A 28 -1.93 20.53 2.66
N GLU A 29 -0.97 19.65 2.95
CA GLU A 29 0.09 19.26 2.02
C GLU A 29 -0.24 17.91 1.39
N SER A 30 -1.19 17.92 0.45
CA SER A 30 -1.59 16.74 -0.29
C SER A 30 -1.47 16.96 -1.80
N THR A 31 -1.44 15.87 -2.51
CA THR A 31 -1.49 15.85 -3.98
C THR A 31 -2.40 14.73 -4.45
N ASP A 32 -3.02 14.92 -5.59
CA ASP A 32 -3.87 13.90 -6.19
C ASP A 32 -3.06 13.02 -7.13
N VAL A 33 -3.24 11.72 -7.03
CA VAL A 33 -2.67 10.75 -7.95
C VAL A 33 -3.79 9.94 -8.61
N LEU A 34 -3.52 9.49 -9.84
CA LEU A 34 -4.49 8.70 -10.59
C LEU A 34 -4.58 7.29 -10.03
N VAL A 35 -5.81 6.79 -9.89
CA VAL A 35 -6.09 5.37 -9.68
C VAL A 35 -6.21 4.73 -11.05
N LEU A 36 -5.21 3.96 -11.47
CA LEU A 36 -5.12 3.42 -12.81
C LEU A 36 -5.89 2.12 -12.99
N GLY A 37 -6.12 1.40 -11.92
CA GLY A 37 -6.81 0.12 -12.02
C GLY A 37 -7.08 -0.53 -10.68
N THR A 38 -7.66 -1.71 -10.78
CA THR A 38 -7.94 -2.61 -9.67
C THR A 38 -7.04 -3.83 -9.79
N VAL A 39 -6.51 -4.27 -8.66
CA VAL A 39 -5.61 -5.41 -8.58
C VAL A 39 -6.17 -6.46 -7.63
N ALA A 40 -6.14 -7.71 -8.07
CA ALA A 40 -6.36 -8.89 -7.26
C ALA A 40 -5.22 -9.87 -7.53
N ALA A 41 -4.69 -10.53 -6.50
CA ALA A 41 -3.58 -11.45 -6.68
C ALA A 41 -3.96 -12.60 -7.62
N GLY A 42 -3.05 -12.96 -8.51
CA GLY A 42 -3.28 -14.00 -9.53
C GLY A 42 -4.16 -13.57 -10.69
N GLN A 43 -4.54 -12.30 -10.77
CA GLN A 43 -5.40 -11.76 -11.83
C GLN A 43 -4.66 -10.65 -12.59
N PRO A 44 -5.01 -10.40 -13.86
CA PRO A 44 -4.56 -9.21 -14.55
C PRO A 44 -5.10 -7.92 -13.89
N ILE A 45 -4.38 -6.82 -14.06
CA ILE A 45 -4.87 -5.52 -13.61
C ILE A 45 -6.07 -5.11 -14.47
N GLU A 46 -7.16 -4.79 -13.82
CA GLU A 46 -8.37 -4.29 -14.47
C GLU A 46 -8.36 -2.76 -14.47
N ALA A 47 -8.39 -2.15 -15.65
CA ALA A 47 -8.43 -0.70 -15.77
C ALA A 47 -9.75 -0.16 -15.20
N VAL A 48 -9.69 0.97 -14.49
CA VAL A 48 -10.90 1.65 -14.03
C VAL A 48 -11.61 2.33 -15.21
N PRO A 49 -12.95 2.25 -15.29
CA PRO A 49 -13.69 2.79 -16.44
C PRO A 49 -13.75 4.33 -16.46
N PHE A 50 -13.49 4.98 -15.34
CA PHE A 50 -13.54 6.43 -15.20
C PHE A 50 -12.25 6.95 -14.59
N LYS A 51 -11.92 8.20 -14.91
CA LYS A 51 -10.83 8.89 -14.25
C LYS A 51 -11.13 9.01 -12.76
N GLN A 52 -10.33 8.33 -11.95
CA GLN A 52 -10.38 8.40 -10.49
C GLN A 52 -9.06 8.93 -9.97
N THR A 53 -9.13 9.71 -8.90
CA THR A 53 -7.96 10.18 -8.17
C THR A 53 -8.11 9.86 -6.69
N ILE A 54 -6.98 9.74 -6.02
CA ILE A 54 -6.90 9.69 -4.56
C ILE A 54 -5.92 10.76 -4.11
N SER A 55 -6.29 11.46 -3.04
CA SER A 55 -5.42 12.45 -2.42
C SER A 55 -4.48 11.76 -1.45
N ILE A 56 -3.19 12.00 -1.60
CA ILE A 56 -2.15 11.40 -0.77
C ILE A 56 -1.26 12.49 -0.17
N PRO A 57 -0.57 12.22 0.95
CA PRO A 57 0.46 13.10 1.46
C PRO A 57 1.53 13.38 0.39
N LYS A 58 1.93 14.63 0.30
CA LYS A 58 2.86 15.08 -0.73
C LYS A 58 4.24 14.43 -0.63
N ASP A 59 4.65 14.05 0.57
CA ASP A 59 5.91 13.35 0.83
C ASP A 59 5.93 11.89 0.38
N MET A 60 4.78 11.31 0.02
CA MET A 60 4.72 10.01 -0.65
C MET A 60 5.11 10.05 -2.12
N VAL A 61 5.16 11.24 -2.73
CA VAL A 61 5.51 11.40 -4.14
C VAL A 61 7.02 11.55 -4.26
N GLY A 62 7.65 10.62 -4.97
CA GLY A 62 9.09 10.63 -5.23
C GLY A 62 9.47 11.29 -6.56
N ARG A 63 10.60 10.86 -7.10
CA ARG A 63 11.15 11.39 -8.35
C ARG A 63 10.38 10.93 -9.59
N PHE A 64 9.80 9.75 -9.51
CA PHE A 64 9.12 9.10 -10.62
C PHE A 64 7.63 9.36 -10.54
N GLN A 65 6.96 9.09 -11.63
CA GLN A 65 5.52 9.21 -11.71
C GLN A 65 4.87 8.30 -10.66
N THR A 66 3.91 8.83 -9.93
CA THR A 66 3.21 8.11 -8.86
C THR A 66 1.77 7.87 -9.28
N TYR A 67 1.30 6.66 -9.06
CA TYR A 67 -0.08 6.27 -9.32
C TYR A 67 -0.59 5.35 -8.21
N ALA A 68 -1.87 5.05 -8.22
CA ALA A 68 -2.51 4.14 -7.27
C ALA A 68 -3.20 2.99 -7.98
N LEU A 69 -3.26 1.86 -7.31
CA LEU A 69 -4.13 0.73 -7.64
C LEU A 69 -5.04 0.44 -6.46
N ARG A 70 -6.28 0.11 -6.75
CA ARG A 70 -7.22 -0.35 -5.73
C ARG A 70 -7.15 -1.87 -5.61
N VAL A 71 -7.16 -2.36 -4.38
CA VAL A 71 -7.12 -3.79 -4.08
C VAL A 71 -8.53 -4.35 -3.98
N GLU A 72 -8.79 -5.44 -4.67
CA GLU A 72 -10.00 -6.22 -4.55
C GLU A 72 -9.71 -7.62 -4.01
N GLY A 73 -10.56 -8.05 -3.08
CA GLY A 73 -10.46 -9.37 -2.47
C GLY A 73 -9.40 -9.46 -1.38
N ASN A 74 -9.28 -10.66 -0.81
CA ASN A 74 -8.47 -10.93 0.38
C ASN A 74 -7.19 -11.71 0.08
N SER A 75 -6.85 -11.89 -1.17
CA SER A 75 -5.70 -12.69 -1.60
C SER A 75 -4.34 -12.07 -1.27
N MET A 76 -4.32 -10.80 -0.86
CA MET A 76 -3.10 -10.09 -0.45
C MET A 76 -3.01 -9.87 1.07
N LEU A 77 -3.81 -10.57 1.88
CA LEU A 77 -3.78 -10.48 3.33
C LEU A 77 -2.42 -10.85 3.93
N ASP A 78 -1.71 -11.79 3.32
CA ASP A 78 -0.36 -12.18 3.76
C ASP A 78 0.64 -11.04 3.64
N GLU A 79 0.38 -10.07 2.76
CA GLU A 79 1.16 -8.84 2.62
C GLU A 79 0.59 -7.68 3.47
N ASN A 80 -0.33 -7.99 4.38
CA ASN A 80 -1.04 -7.01 5.20
C ASN A 80 -1.82 -5.97 4.38
N ILE A 81 -2.33 -6.40 3.24
CA ILE A 81 -3.14 -5.59 2.34
C ILE A 81 -4.53 -6.20 2.25
N GLN A 82 -5.55 -5.36 2.43
CA GLN A 82 -6.94 -5.78 2.52
C GLN A 82 -7.76 -5.27 1.34
N ASP A 83 -8.89 -5.91 1.14
CA ASP A 83 -9.90 -5.45 0.20
C ASP A 83 -10.26 -3.97 0.42
N GLY A 84 -10.27 -3.21 -0.64
CA GLY A 84 -10.54 -1.77 -0.61
C GLY A 84 -9.34 -0.87 -0.34
N ASP A 85 -8.18 -1.41 -0.01
CA ASP A 85 -6.96 -0.63 0.15
C ASP A 85 -6.52 -0.01 -1.18
N TYR A 86 -5.84 1.12 -1.09
CA TYR A 86 -5.13 1.72 -2.22
C TYR A 86 -3.63 1.53 -2.03
N ILE A 87 -2.99 0.96 -3.03
CA ILE A 87 -1.53 0.83 -3.10
C ILE A 87 -0.99 2.02 -3.85
N ILE A 88 -0.07 2.75 -3.26
CA ILE A 88 0.59 3.90 -3.89
C ILE A 88 1.91 3.41 -4.47
N ILE A 89 2.11 3.64 -5.74
CA ILE A 89 3.17 3.02 -6.54
C ILE A 89 3.96 4.10 -7.27
N GLU A 90 5.27 4.02 -7.14
CA GLU A 90 6.20 4.79 -7.95
C GLU A 90 6.54 3.99 -9.21
N ALA A 91 6.25 4.54 -10.38
CA ALA A 91 6.43 3.87 -11.67
C ALA A 91 7.92 3.73 -11.99
N ARG A 92 8.47 2.57 -11.69
CA ARG A 92 9.86 2.19 -12.00
C ARG A 92 9.88 0.79 -12.60
N HIS A 93 10.80 0.58 -13.53
CA HIS A 93 11.03 -0.74 -14.14
C HIS A 93 12.07 -1.56 -13.39
N THR A 94 12.78 -0.93 -12.47
CA THR A 94 13.83 -1.55 -11.65
C THR A 94 13.55 -1.30 -10.18
N ALA A 95 14.03 -2.19 -9.33
CA ALA A 95 13.90 -2.06 -7.88
C ALA A 95 15.20 -2.49 -7.19
N GLU A 96 15.39 -2.00 -5.99
CA GLU A 96 16.49 -2.38 -5.12
C GLU A 96 16.09 -3.54 -4.21
N ASN A 97 17.08 -4.27 -3.72
CA ASN A 97 16.85 -5.38 -2.80
C ASN A 97 16.07 -4.94 -1.56
N GLY A 98 15.03 -5.69 -1.24
CA GLY A 98 14.17 -5.44 -0.09
C GLY A 98 13.00 -4.48 -0.34
N GLU A 99 12.93 -3.86 -1.51
CA GLU A 99 11.78 -3.06 -1.88
C GLU A 99 10.57 -3.93 -2.21
N THR A 100 9.39 -3.48 -1.83
CA THR A 100 8.13 -4.14 -2.20
C THR A 100 7.73 -3.66 -3.59
N VAL A 101 7.55 -4.61 -4.50
CA VAL A 101 7.22 -4.33 -5.89
C VAL A 101 5.84 -4.84 -6.25
N VAL A 102 5.22 -4.17 -7.21
CA VAL A 102 4.11 -4.70 -7.99
C VAL A 102 4.73 -5.26 -9.28
N ALA A 103 4.54 -6.54 -9.50
CA ALA A 103 5.11 -7.22 -10.64
C ALA A 103 4.10 -8.12 -11.35
N ILE A 104 4.33 -8.34 -12.63
CA ILE A 104 3.61 -9.33 -13.43
C ILE A 104 4.55 -10.51 -13.65
N ILE A 105 4.08 -11.71 -13.30
CA ILE A 105 4.77 -12.97 -13.48
C ILE A 105 4.20 -13.65 -14.70
N ASN A 106 5.06 -14.13 -15.60
CA ASN A 106 4.67 -14.88 -16.81
C ASN A 106 3.61 -14.18 -17.66
N ASN A 107 3.61 -12.85 -17.66
CA ASN A 107 2.68 -11.97 -18.40
C ASN A 107 1.20 -12.06 -17.96
N GLU A 108 0.89 -12.74 -16.88
CA GLU A 108 -0.50 -12.97 -16.47
C GLU A 108 -0.81 -12.60 -15.04
N GLU A 109 0.03 -12.97 -14.11
CA GLU A 109 -0.27 -12.86 -12.67
C GLU A 109 0.35 -11.64 -12.04
N VAL A 110 -0.47 -10.81 -11.43
CA VAL A 110 -0.01 -9.69 -10.60
C VAL A 110 0.32 -10.18 -9.21
N THR A 111 1.47 -9.80 -8.72
CA THR A 111 1.90 -10.08 -7.35
C THR A 111 2.47 -8.83 -6.68
N LEU A 112 2.42 -8.84 -5.36
CA LEU A 112 2.98 -7.81 -4.50
C LEU A 112 3.88 -8.49 -3.49
N LYS A 113 5.20 -8.36 -3.65
CA LYS A 113 6.20 -9.04 -2.82
C LYS A 113 7.45 -8.19 -2.66
N LYS A 114 8.25 -8.51 -1.66
CA LYS A 114 9.62 -8.00 -1.58
C LYS A 114 10.49 -8.65 -2.64
N LEU A 115 11.29 -7.85 -3.30
CA LEU A 115 12.16 -8.31 -4.37
C LEU A 115 13.62 -8.34 -3.90
N TYR A 116 14.31 -9.42 -4.27
CA TYR A 116 15.76 -9.57 -4.08
C TYR A 116 16.38 -10.04 -5.37
N ILE A 117 17.39 -9.31 -5.83
CA ILE A 117 18.17 -9.65 -7.01
C ILE A 117 19.35 -10.51 -6.56
N GLU A 118 19.33 -11.76 -6.95
CA GLU A 118 20.39 -12.72 -6.70
C GLU A 118 21.32 -12.80 -7.92
N THR A 119 22.38 -13.62 -7.84
CA THR A 119 23.41 -13.67 -8.90
C THR A 119 22.85 -14.11 -10.27
N ASP A 120 21.91 -15.04 -10.28
CA ASP A 120 21.40 -15.69 -11.50
C ASP A 120 19.85 -15.73 -11.57
N HIS A 121 19.18 -15.19 -10.58
CA HIS A 121 17.72 -15.21 -10.51
C HIS A 121 17.19 -14.03 -9.69
N ILE A 122 15.87 -13.88 -9.74
CA ILE A 122 15.11 -12.95 -8.89
C ILE A 122 14.32 -13.76 -7.88
N ARG A 123 14.42 -13.38 -6.62
CA ARG A 123 13.62 -13.97 -5.54
C ARG A 123 12.56 -12.98 -5.10
N LEU A 124 11.31 -13.41 -5.16
CA LEU A 124 10.17 -12.70 -4.58
C LEU A 124 9.83 -13.32 -3.23
N GLN A 125 9.95 -12.54 -2.18
CA GLN A 125 9.78 -13.00 -0.81
C GLN A 125 8.40 -12.63 -0.29
N PRO A 126 7.52 -13.62 0.03
CA PRO A 126 6.26 -13.35 0.71
C PRO A 126 6.47 -12.77 2.11
N ALA A 127 5.55 -11.92 2.56
CA ALA A 127 5.55 -11.42 3.94
C ALA A 127 5.29 -12.54 4.94
N ASN A 128 4.45 -13.51 4.58
CA ASN A 128 4.22 -14.70 5.40
C ASN A 128 5.42 -15.65 5.31
N SER A 129 6.12 -15.82 6.44
CA SER A 129 7.33 -16.68 6.52
C SER A 129 7.05 -18.17 6.28
N LYS A 130 5.79 -18.61 6.35
CA LYS A 130 5.38 -19.99 6.05
C LYS A 130 5.25 -20.27 4.56
N MET A 131 5.16 -19.22 3.74
CA MET A 131 5.11 -19.33 2.29
C MET A 131 6.50 -19.38 1.72
N LYS A 132 6.68 -20.23 0.69
CA LYS A 132 7.95 -20.34 0.00
C LYS A 132 8.23 -19.14 -0.89
N PRO A 133 9.49 -18.69 -1.02
CA PRO A 133 9.88 -17.70 -2.01
C PRO A 133 9.57 -18.17 -3.43
N ILE A 134 9.26 -17.20 -4.29
CA ILE A 134 9.11 -17.43 -5.72
C ILE A 134 10.44 -17.11 -6.40
N ILE A 135 11.00 -18.08 -7.12
CA ILE A 135 12.26 -17.94 -7.84
C ILE A 135 11.96 -17.79 -9.33
N LEU A 136 12.45 -16.73 -9.93
CA LEU A 136 12.16 -16.38 -11.32
C LEU A 136 13.43 -16.00 -12.06
N HIS A 137 13.45 -16.24 -13.37
CA HIS A 137 14.42 -15.64 -14.27
C HIS A 137 13.97 -14.26 -14.71
N ASN A 138 14.90 -13.43 -15.16
CA ASN A 138 14.61 -12.03 -15.53
C ASN A 138 13.49 -11.88 -16.58
N HIS A 139 13.37 -12.84 -17.49
CA HIS A 139 12.34 -12.80 -18.54
C HIS A 139 10.93 -13.21 -18.06
N GLU A 140 10.83 -13.78 -16.87
CA GLU A 140 9.55 -14.25 -16.30
C GLU A 140 8.84 -13.19 -15.47
N ILE A 141 9.52 -12.09 -15.18
CA ILE A 141 9.01 -11.02 -14.33
C ILE A 141 9.11 -9.66 -15.03
N ARG A 142 8.05 -8.86 -14.87
CA ARG A 142 8.05 -7.45 -15.25
C ARG A 142 7.64 -6.62 -14.05
N ILE A 143 8.50 -5.70 -13.64
CA ILE A 143 8.22 -4.77 -12.54
C ILE A 143 7.38 -3.61 -13.08
N LEU A 144 6.22 -3.39 -12.46
CA LEU A 144 5.33 -2.27 -12.77
C LEU A 144 5.65 -1.04 -11.93
N GLY A 145 6.22 -1.25 -10.77
CA GLY A 145 6.62 -0.18 -9.89
C GLY A 145 6.96 -0.66 -8.49
N VAL A 146 7.40 0.29 -7.69
CA VAL A 146 7.75 0.08 -6.28
C VAL A 146 6.67 0.68 -5.40
N VAL A 147 6.23 -0.08 -4.41
CA VAL A 147 5.22 0.38 -3.46
C VAL A 147 5.85 1.36 -2.50
N CYS A 148 5.33 2.57 -2.44
CA CYS A 148 5.76 3.59 -1.50
C CYS A 148 4.76 3.83 -0.37
N GLY A 149 3.56 3.27 -0.44
CA GLY A 149 2.59 3.37 0.63
C GLY A 149 1.32 2.57 0.38
N VAL A 150 0.55 2.40 1.45
CA VAL A 150 -0.79 1.81 1.41
C VAL A 150 -1.72 2.72 2.18
N ILE A 151 -2.87 3.02 1.59
CA ILE A 151 -3.91 3.82 2.23
C ILE A 151 -5.14 2.96 2.46
N ARG A 152 -5.58 2.92 3.70
CA ARG A 152 -6.79 2.23 4.11
C ARG A 152 -7.79 3.22 4.68
N LYS A 153 -8.97 3.23 4.12
CA LYS A 153 -10.07 4.06 4.61
C LYS A 153 -11.03 3.20 5.42
N TYR A 154 -11.32 3.62 6.66
CA TYR A 154 -12.30 2.93 7.51
C TYR A 154 -13.73 3.39 7.24
N ARG A 155 -13.89 4.53 6.57
CA ARG A 155 -15.19 5.05 6.15
C ARG A 155 -15.17 5.26 4.65
N SER A 156 -16.12 4.65 3.97
CA SER A 156 -16.42 4.94 2.57
C SER A 156 -17.53 5.99 2.51
N HIS A 157 -17.26 7.06 1.84
CA HIS A 157 -18.22 8.10 1.54
C HIS A 157 -18.47 8.17 0.06
#